data_d3fecbf13521ab96cc1c8124404bd473
#
_entry.id   d3fecbf13521ab96cc1c8124404bd473
#
_cell.length_a   1.000
_cell.length_b   1.000
_cell.length_c   1.000
_cell.angle_alpha   90.00
_cell.angle_beta   90.00
_cell.angle_gamma   90.00
#
_symmetry.space_group_name_H-M   'P 1'
#
loop_
_entity.id
_entity.type
_entity.pdbx_description
1 polymer ?
#
loop_
_entity_poly.entity_id
_entity_poly.type
_entity_poly.pdbx_seq_one_letter_code
_entity_poly.pdbx_strand_id
1 'polypeptide(L)'
;MFRITNAFALGVDIQKSCVMAEKHSTTLWQKDVAPNEKVSTFTVGKDKEFDVYLAKADVLGNLAHTRMLESIGLLTKDELDAVQAELKNIYKDVLNGTFKIEDHVEDVHSQVEFLLTEKLGDVGKKIHSGRSRNDQVLLDMKLYIRDAIQGTAESVKDLFTLLQTLSEQYKHVLMPGYTHLQIAMPSSFGLWFGCYAESLVDDLQLLLAAYKIANQNPLGSAAGYGSSFPLNRTMTTELLGFETLNYNVMYAQMGRGKVEKITSYALASIAATLSKMAMEMCLFMNQNFHFVSFPEELTTGSSIMPHKKNPDVFEIIRAKSNKLQALPTEISYITTNLPFGYNRDLQIIKECFIPGFTEVNSCIDMMMLMLKNIKISEHILDDPMYDYIFSVDEVNRLTYEGMPFRDAYKKVGLDIKHGEFKAERKANHTHEGSIGNLCNDKIRAKFDAVFEEFPFKKVAAQLAELVK
;
A
#
# COMPACT_ATOMS: atom_id res chain seq x y z
N MET A 1 21.99 -40.89 32.27
CA MET A 1 22.99 -41.19 33.28
C MET A 1 24.17 -40.26 33.05
N PHE A 2 24.21 -39.14 33.75
CA PHE A 2 25.40 -38.45 34.19
C PHE A 2 24.95 -37.31 35.12
N ARG A 3 25.16 -37.52 36.38
CA ARG A 3 25.12 -36.52 37.47
C ARG A 3 26.44 -35.76 37.44
N ILE A 4 26.39 -34.44 37.62
CA ILE A 4 27.50 -33.70 38.21
C ILE A 4 26.96 -32.83 39.34
N THR A 5 27.63 -33.03 40.46
CA THR A 5 27.37 -32.55 41.79
C THR A 5 27.93 -31.16 42.05
N ASN A 6 27.29 -30.49 43.00
CA ASN A 6 27.68 -29.36 43.86
C ASN A 6 29.17 -29.02 43.99
N ALA A 7 29.46 -27.72 44.09
CA ALA A 7 30.31 -27.19 45.17
C ALA A 7 30.27 -25.67 45.32
N PHE A 8 30.00 -25.27 46.54
CA PHE A 8 30.55 -24.19 47.35
C PHE A 8 30.04 -22.78 47.30
N ALA A 9 29.42 -22.44 48.39
CA ALA A 9 29.13 -21.12 48.90
C ALA A 9 30.42 -20.36 49.26
N LEU A 10 30.45 -19.06 48.94
CA LEU A 10 31.19 -18.07 49.70
C LEU A 10 30.34 -16.81 49.77
N GLY A 11 29.88 -16.47 50.96
CA GLY A 11 29.21 -15.24 51.28
C GLY A 11 30.17 -14.07 51.24
N VAL A 12 29.73 -12.99 50.58
CA VAL A 12 30.23 -11.65 50.87
C VAL A 12 29.01 -10.74 50.90
N ASP A 13 28.68 -10.31 52.07
CA ASP A 13 27.74 -9.26 52.39
C ASP A 13 28.33 -7.91 51.90
N ILE A 14 27.75 -7.31 50.89
CA ILE A 14 27.99 -5.90 50.55
C ILE A 14 26.64 -5.23 50.48
N GLN A 15 26.19 -4.70 51.59
CA GLN A 15 25.19 -3.61 51.59
C GLN A 15 25.80 -2.41 50.86
N LYS A 16 25.48 -2.27 49.57
CA LYS A 16 25.53 -1.01 48.87
C LYS A 16 24.10 -0.56 48.63
N SER A 17 23.67 0.38 49.44
CA SER A 17 22.51 1.21 49.20
C SER A 17 22.68 1.91 47.86
N CYS A 18 22.11 1.31 46.80
CA CYS A 18 21.87 1.97 45.52
C CYS A 18 20.47 2.56 45.63
N VAL A 19 20.37 3.84 45.87
CA VAL A 19 19.14 4.61 45.63
C VAL A 19 18.92 4.57 44.12
N MET A 20 18.23 3.53 43.66
CA MET A 20 17.67 3.53 42.34
C MET A 20 16.53 4.55 42.34
N ALA A 21 16.70 5.62 41.60
CA ALA A 21 15.58 6.45 41.23
C ALA A 21 14.51 5.54 40.59
N GLU A 22 13.39 5.40 41.23
CA GLU A 22 12.22 4.69 40.70
C GLU A 22 11.82 5.38 39.40
N LYS A 23 12.17 4.78 38.27
CA LYS A 23 11.59 5.13 36.98
C LYS A 23 10.12 4.70 37.06
N HIS A 24 9.25 5.61 37.41
CA HIS A 24 7.81 5.39 37.34
C HIS A 24 7.43 5.09 35.89
N SER A 25 7.04 3.84 35.63
CA SER A 25 6.37 3.48 34.39
C SER A 25 5.04 4.23 34.33
N THR A 26 4.86 5.11 33.35
CA THR A 26 3.65 5.91 33.15
C THR A 26 2.67 5.18 32.24
N THR A 27 2.18 4.02 32.64
CA THR A 27 1.01 3.43 32.00
C THR A 27 -0.25 4.04 32.62
N LEU A 28 -1.15 4.59 31.78
CA LEU A 28 -2.38 5.28 32.22
C LEU A 28 -3.30 4.45 33.12
N TRP A 29 -3.20 3.11 33.06
CA TRP A 29 -4.03 2.18 33.84
C TRP A 29 -3.31 1.63 35.08
N GLN A 30 -2.04 2.00 35.31
CA GLN A 30 -1.29 1.51 36.47
C GLN A 30 -1.85 2.10 37.76
N LYS A 31 -2.18 1.21 38.71
CA LYS A 31 -2.56 1.56 40.08
C LYS A 31 -1.36 1.29 41.01
N ASP A 32 -1.52 0.43 41.98
CA ASP A 32 -0.50 0.23 43.04
C ASP A 32 0.50 -0.87 42.74
N VAL A 33 0.34 -1.65 41.66
CA VAL A 33 1.20 -2.79 41.33
C VAL A 33 1.83 -2.60 39.95
N ALA A 34 3.14 -2.64 39.85
CA ALA A 34 3.86 -2.62 38.57
C ALA A 34 3.60 -3.92 37.80
N PRO A 35 3.35 -3.85 36.48
CA PRO A 35 3.21 -5.02 35.63
C PRO A 35 4.50 -5.85 35.61
N ASN A 36 4.35 -7.16 35.44
CA ASN A 36 5.50 -8.03 35.24
C ASN A 36 6.21 -7.67 33.92
N GLU A 37 7.50 -7.42 33.95
CA GLU A 37 8.28 -6.97 32.81
C GLU A 37 8.16 -7.90 31.58
N LYS A 38 8.19 -9.22 31.79
CA LYS A 38 8.03 -10.21 30.71
C LYS A 38 6.65 -10.15 30.07
N VAL A 39 5.62 -9.93 30.86
CA VAL A 39 4.24 -9.76 30.36
C VAL A 39 4.14 -8.46 29.57
N SER A 40 4.67 -7.36 30.08
CA SER A 40 4.69 -6.08 29.38
C SER A 40 5.44 -6.19 28.04
N THR A 41 6.64 -6.75 28.03
CA THR A 41 7.44 -6.94 26.80
C THR A 41 6.69 -7.79 25.78
N PHE A 42 6.06 -8.89 26.21
CA PHE A 42 5.30 -9.77 25.31
C PHE A 42 4.06 -9.10 24.74
N THR A 43 3.32 -8.34 25.57
CA THR A 43 2.05 -7.71 25.14
C THR A 43 2.23 -6.42 24.37
N VAL A 44 3.32 -5.68 24.58
CA VAL A 44 3.68 -4.51 23.77
C VAL A 44 4.28 -4.95 22.43
N GLY A 45 5.13 -5.98 22.43
CA GLY A 45 5.77 -6.50 21.23
C GLY A 45 6.48 -5.40 20.44
N LYS A 46 6.16 -5.30 19.14
CA LYS A 46 6.70 -4.27 18.24
C LYS A 46 5.81 -3.03 18.10
N ASP A 47 4.82 -2.88 18.96
CA ASP A 47 3.79 -1.85 18.80
C ASP A 47 4.40 -0.45 18.73
N LYS A 48 5.38 -0.13 19.56
CA LYS A 48 6.09 1.16 19.54
C LYS A 48 6.79 1.45 18.22
N GLU A 49 7.35 0.42 17.56
CA GLU A 49 8.05 0.59 16.27
C GLU A 49 7.07 1.05 15.18
N PHE A 50 5.83 0.56 15.23
CA PHE A 50 4.79 0.89 14.26
C PHE A 50 3.94 2.09 14.66
N ASP A 51 3.78 2.37 15.94
CA ASP A 51 3.02 3.51 16.44
C ASP A 51 3.63 4.87 16.03
N VAL A 52 4.93 4.93 15.81
CA VAL A 52 5.58 6.15 15.31
C VAL A 52 4.98 6.60 13.97
N TYR A 53 4.55 5.66 13.11
CA TYR A 53 3.87 5.98 11.85
C TYR A 53 2.49 6.63 12.05
N LEU A 54 1.88 6.44 13.22
CA LEU A 54 0.58 7.01 13.59
C LEU A 54 0.69 8.39 14.26
N ALA A 55 1.89 8.84 14.62
CA ALA A 55 2.09 10.08 15.39
C ALA A 55 1.46 11.31 14.73
N LYS A 56 1.59 11.47 13.41
CA LYS A 56 0.93 12.55 12.65
C LYS A 56 -0.60 12.49 12.82
N ALA A 57 -1.16 11.32 12.74
CA ALA A 57 -2.59 11.08 12.83
C ALA A 57 -3.11 11.35 14.26
N ASP A 58 -2.39 10.87 15.28
CA ASP A 58 -2.76 11.08 16.69
C ASP A 58 -2.77 12.58 17.05
N VAL A 59 -1.77 13.34 16.62
CA VAL A 59 -1.75 14.79 16.86
C VAL A 59 -2.91 15.49 16.16
N LEU A 60 -3.22 15.15 14.90
CA LEU A 60 -4.40 15.69 14.20
C LEU A 60 -5.70 15.34 14.92
N GLY A 61 -5.82 14.10 15.38
CA GLY A 61 -6.94 13.64 16.19
C GLY A 61 -7.11 14.44 17.48
N ASN A 62 -6.01 14.69 18.19
CA ASN A 62 -5.99 15.50 19.40
C ASN A 62 -6.36 16.96 19.14
N LEU A 63 -5.88 17.57 18.04
CA LEU A 63 -6.26 18.93 17.65
C LEU A 63 -7.77 19.05 17.42
N ALA A 64 -8.39 18.12 16.71
CA ALA A 64 -9.82 18.13 16.46
C ALA A 64 -10.64 17.83 17.75
N HIS A 65 -10.18 16.84 18.52
CA HIS A 65 -10.86 16.43 19.74
C HIS A 65 -10.89 17.54 20.80
N THR A 66 -9.78 18.22 21.02
CA THR A 66 -9.69 19.29 22.04
C THR A 66 -10.55 20.51 21.68
N ARG A 67 -10.68 20.86 20.38
CA ARG A 67 -11.66 21.86 19.93
C ARG A 67 -13.10 21.41 20.26
N MET A 68 -13.40 20.14 20.06
CA MET A 68 -14.71 19.58 20.44
C MET A 68 -14.92 19.61 21.96
N LEU A 69 -13.90 19.28 22.77
CA LEU A 69 -14.01 19.34 24.25
C LEU A 69 -14.32 20.75 24.76
N GLU A 70 -13.72 21.76 24.16
CA GLU A 70 -14.05 23.17 24.50
C GLU A 70 -15.47 23.48 24.13
N SER A 71 -15.97 23.09 22.95
CA SER A 71 -17.33 23.33 22.49
C SER A 71 -18.44 22.73 23.39
N ILE A 72 -18.09 21.72 24.19
CA ILE A 72 -18.99 21.08 25.15
C ILE A 72 -18.67 21.45 26.62
N GLY A 73 -17.76 22.41 26.85
CA GLY A 73 -17.44 22.96 28.15
C GLY A 73 -16.50 22.12 29.02
N LEU A 74 -15.79 21.14 28.46
CA LEU A 74 -14.78 20.35 29.19
C LEU A 74 -13.38 20.99 29.19
N LEU A 75 -13.13 21.94 28.29
CA LEU A 75 -11.98 22.84 28.32
C LEU A 75 -12.47 24.28 28.28
N THR A 76 -11.75 25.18 28.97
CA THR A 76 -11.92 26.61 28.76
C THR A 76 -11.21 27.06 27.48
N LYS A 77 -11.51 28.27 27.01
CA LYS A 77 -10.84 28.84 25.83
C LYS A 77 -9.31 28.96 26.03
N ASP A 78 -8.87 29.43 27.20
CA ASP A 78 -7.44 29.56 27.50
C ASP A 78 -6.74 28.21 27.58
N GLU A 79 -7.39 27.19 28.14
CA GLU A 79 -6.88 25.82 28.17
C GLU A 79 -6.77 25.23 26.76
N LEU A 80 -7.79 25.45 25.91
CA LEU A 80 -7.75 25.03 24.51
C LEU A 80 -6.57 25.69 23.78
N ASP A 81 -6.40 27.00 23.91
CA ASP A 81 -5.35 27.74 23.23
C ASP A 81 -3.94 27.22 23.63
N ALA A 82 -3.73 26.94 24.93
CA ALA A 82 -2.48 26.34 25.42
C ALA A 82 -2.25 24.92 24.87
N VAL A 83 -3.27 24.05 24.88
CA VAL A 83 -3.17 22.70 24.35
C VAL A 83 -2.93 22.70 22.83
N GLN A 84 -3.66 23.53 22.09
CA GLN A 84 -3.48 23.66 20.64
C GLN A 84 -2.06 24.13 20.27
N ALA A 85 -1.52 25.10 21.01
CA ALA A 85 -0.14 25.58 20.79
C ALA A 85 0.88 24.45 20.96
N GLU A 86 0.76 23.65 22.03
CA GLU A 86 1.69 22.56 22.28
C GLU A 86 1.50 21.38 21.30
N LEU A 87 0.27 21.02 20.96
CA LEU A 87 0.01 20.02 19.91
C LEU A 87 0.61 20.42 18.57
N LYS A 88 0.60 21.71 18.20
CA LYS A 88 1.25 22.19 16.98
C LYS A 88 2.77 22.09 17.05
N ASN A 89 3.38 22.23 18.23
CA ASN A 89 4.80 22.00 18.42
C ASN A 89 5.13 20.51 18.22
N ILE A 90 4.38 19.62 18.87
CA ILE A 90 4.52 18.17 18.69
C ILE A 90 4.33 17.79 17.21
N TYR A 91 3.34 18.39 16.52
CA TYR A 91 3.14 18.17 15.09
C TYR A 91 4.38 18.52 14.24
N LYS A 92 5.04 19.64 14.56
CA LYS A 92 6.30 20.03 13.89
C LYS A 92 7.41 19.02 14.16
N ASP A 93 7.53 18.53 15.39
CA ASP A 93 8.51 17.50 15.74
C ASP A 93 8.26 16.19 14.98
N VAL A 94 6.99 15.79 14.82
CA VAL A 94 6.62 14.64 13.99
C VAL A 94 7.03 14.85 12.53
N LEU A 95 6.73 16.01 11.94
CA LEU A 95 7.09 16.31 10.55
C LEU A 95 8.60 16.37 10.32
N ASN A 96 9.36 16.83 11.32
CA ASN A 96 10.83 16.92 11.28
C ASN A 96 11.52 15.59 11.59
N GLY A 97 10.77 14.55 11.96
CA GLY A 97 11.32 13.23 12.32
C GLY A 97 12.02 13.20 13.68
N THR A 98 11.78 14.19 14.55
CA THR A 98 12.37 14.30 15.90
C THR A 98 11.50 13.67 16.98
N PHE A 99 10.21 13.47 16.71
CA PHE A 99 9.29 12.80 17.64
C PHE A 99 9.70 11.34 17.89
N LYS A 100 9.68 10.93 19.17
CA LYS A 100 10.01 9.57 19.60
C LYS A 100 9.05 9.15 20.72
N ILE A 101 8.74 7.87 20.77
CA ILE A 101 8.07 7.24 21.89
C ILE A 101 9.15 6.80 22.88
N GLU A 102 9.15 7.36 24.08
CA GLU A 102 10.14 7.07 25.11
C GLU A 102 10.04 5.63 25.62
N ASP A 103 11.15 5.07 26.11
CA ASP A 103 11.22 3.67 26.52
C ASP A 103 10.21 3.30 27.62
N HIS A 104 9.92 4.25 28.52
CA HIS A 104 9.00 4.05 29.63
C HIS A 104 7.53 4.31 29.27
N VAL A 105 7.24 4.77 28.04
CA VAL A 105 5.88 5.04 27.53
C VAL A 105 5.39 3.86 26.70
N GLU A 106 4.10 3.52 26.76
CA GLU A 106 3.55 2.31 26.13
C GLU A 106 3.31 2.48 24.63
N ASP A 107 2.75 3.63 24.20
CA ASP A 107 2.27 3.88 22.84
C ASP A 107 2.32 5.37 22.48
N VAL A 108 1.96 5.69 21.23
CA VAL A 108 1.94 7.06 20.71
C VAL A 108 0.95 7.96 21.48
N HIS A 109 -0.21 7.44 21.86
CA HIS A 109 -1.24 8.20 22.56
C HIS A 109 -0.74 8.65 23.94
N SER A 110 -0.08 7.71 24.66
CA SER A 110 0.53 8.00 25.96
C SER A 110 1.69 8.99 25.82
N GLN A 111 2.46 8.93 24.74
CA GLN A 111 3.56 9.86 24.51
C GLN A 111 3.05 11.28 24.30
N VAL A 112 2.02 11.48 23.49
CA VAL A 112 1.42 12.81 23.29
C VAL A 112 0.80 13.34 24.57
N GLU A 113 0.05 12.52 25.33
CA GLU A 113 -0.50 12.91 26.62
C GLU A 113 0.60 13.23 27.66
N PHE A 114 1.69 12.45 27.67
CA PHE A 114 2.84 12.69 28.52
C PHE A 114 3.49 14.05 28.25
N LEU A 115 3.79 14.37 26.99
CA LEU A 115 4.37 15.65 26.59
C LEU A 115 3.48 16.83 26.95
N LEU A 116 2.16 16.72 26.72
CA LEU A 116 1.20 17.74 27.10
C LEU A 116 1.12 17.92 28.63
N THR A 117 1.15 16.82 29.37
CA THR A 117 1.09 16.85 30.84
C THR A 117 2.36 17.44 31.46
N GLU A 118 3.53 17.09 30.90
CA GLU A 118 4.81 17.66 31.33
C GLU A 118 4.84 19.18 31.12
N LYS A 119 4.29 19.66 30.02
CA LYS A 119 4.28 21.07 29.67
C LYS A 119 3.16 21.88 30.35
N LEU A 120 1.96 21.31 30.47
CA LEU A 120 0.74 22.02 30.84
C LEU A 120 0.11 21.53 32.17
N GLY A 121 0.74 20.54 32.82
CA GLY A 121 0.23 19.98 34.07
C GLY A 121 -1.16 19.33 33.90
N ASP A 122 -2.07 19.65 34.81
CA ASP A 122 -3.42 19.05 34.81
C ASP A 122 -4.27 19.36 33.58
N VAL A 123 -3.97 20.45 32.88
CA VAL A 123 -4.64 20.79 31.61
C VAL A 123 -4.33 19.73 30.54
N GLY A 124 -3.06 19.27 30.48
CA GLY A 124 -2.67 18.20 29.55
C GLY A 124 -3.44 16.90 29.76
N LYS A 125 -3.80 16.55 31.00
CA LYS A 125 -4.56 15.34 31.34
C LYS A 125 -6.02 15.38 30.87
N LYS A 126 -6.58 16.57 30.67
CA LYS A 126 -8.01 16.72 30.27
C LYS A 126 -8.29 16.22 28.86
N ILE A 127 -7.27 16.11 28.00
CA ILE A 127 -7.43 15.72 26.58
C ILE A 127 -7.99 14.31 26.41
N HIS A 128 -7.84 13.44 27.42
CA HIS A 128 -8.37 12.08 27.38
C HIS A 128 -9.88 11.98 27.62
N SER A 129 -10.53 13.07 28.07
CA SER A 129 -11.96 13.09 28.37
C SER A 129 -12.80 12.66 27.18
N GLY A 130 -13.75 11.76 27.41
CA GLY A 130 -14.69 11.28 26.38
C GLY A 130 -14.10 10.32 25.34
N ARG A 131 -12.86 9.85 25.53
CA ARG A 131 -12.17 8.90 24.63
C ARG A 131 -11.79 7.59 25.32
N SER A 132 -11.42 6.64 24.49
CA SER A 132 -10.65 5.45 24.86
C SER A 132 -9.47 5.34 23.89
N ARG A 133 -8.38 4.64 24.28
CA ARG A 133 -7.34 4.25 23.33
C ARG A 133 -7.91 3.48 22.14
N ASN A 134 -9.02 2.79 22.32
CA ASN A 134 -9.66 2.03 21.25
C ASN A 134 -10.14 2.93 20.10
N ASP A 135 -10.82 4.05 20.37
CA ASP A 135 -11.26 4.96 19.31
C ASP A 135 -10.16 5.92 18.83
N GLN A 136 -9.13 6.17 19.65
CA GLN A 136 -7.94 6.89 19.22
C GLN A 136 -7.18 6.09 18.14
N VAL A 137 -6.80 4.84 18.40
CA VAL A 137 -6.07 4.03 17.43
C VAL A 137 -6.90 3.75 16.17
N LEU A 138 -8.23 3.65 16.28
CA LEU A 138 -9.13 3.54 15.12
C LEU A 138 -9.06 4.78 14.22
N LEU A 139 -9.10 5.96 14.86
CA LEU A 139 -8.97 7.24 14.16
C LEU A 139 -7.62 7.33 13.46
N ASP A 140 -6.55 7.06 14.18
CA ASP A 140 -5.19 7.18 13.68
C ASP A 140 -4.94 6.24 12.50
N MET A 141 -5.39 5.01 12.60
CA MET A 141 -5.31 4.05 11.48
C MET A 141 -6.07 4.55 10.26
N LYS A 142 -7.25 5.14 10.42
CA LYS A 142 -8.02 5.66 9.28
C LYS A 142 -7.38 6.89 8.65
N LEU A 143 -6.84 7.80 9.46
CA LEU A 143 -6.09 8.96 8.97
C LEU A 143 -4.81 8.51 8.26
N TYR A 144 -4.07 7.57 8.84
CA TYR A 144 -2.89 6.96 8.23
C TYR A 144 -3.22 6.28 6.90
N ILE A 145 -4.27 5.45 6.86
CA ILE A 145 -4.71 4.76 5.64
C ILE A 145 -5.05 5.76 4.54
N ARG A 146 -5.77 6.85 4.85
CA ARG A 146 -6.08 7.89 3.86
C ARG A 146 -4.82 8.51 3.25
N ASP A 147 -3.85 8.85 4.10
CA ASP A 147 -2.58 9.47 3.71
C ASP A 147 -1.73 8.48 2.87
N ALA A 148 -1.64 7.24 3.31
CA ALA A 148 -0.90 6.18 2.62
C ALA A 148 -1.54 5.79 1.27
N ILE A 149 -2.87 5.73 1.20
CA ILE A 149 -3.59 5.53 -0.07
C ILE A 149 -3.34 6.69 -1.04
N GLN A 150 -3.30 7.93 -0.56
CA GLN A 150 -2.97 9.07 -1.42
C GLN A 150 -1.59 8.88 -2.07
N GLY A 151 -0.56 8.60 -1.27
CA GLY A 151 0.79 8.37 -1.80
C GLY A 151 0.83 7.21 -2.81
N THR A 152 0.13 6.12 -2.52
CA THR A 152 0.06 4.97 -3.45
C THR A 152 -0.71 5.31 -4.72
N ALA A 153 -1.82 6.05 -4.65
CA ALA A 153 -2.58 6.48 -5.83
C ALA A 153 -1.75 7.41 -6.73
N GLU A 154 -0.95 8.29 -6.14
CA GLU A 154 -0.02 9.17 -6.88
C GLU A 154 1.08 8.33 -7.56
N SER A 155 1.68 7.35 -6.87
CA SER A 155 2.66 6.43 -7.47
C SER A 155 2.06 5.60 -8.61
N VAL A 156 0.83 5.10 -8.47
CA VAL A 156 0.10 4.40 -9.53
C VAL A 156 -0.16 5.31 -10.73
N LYS A 157 -0.51 6.58 -10.50
CA LYS A 157 -0.70 7.57 -11.56
C LYS A 157 0.58 7.82 -12.35
N ASP A 158 1.72 7.89 -11.67
CA ASP A 158 3.01 8.10 -12.31
C ASP A 158 3.40 6.89 -13.16
N LEU A 159 3.22 5.67 -12.66
CA LEU A 159 3.43 4.44 -13.41
C LEU A 159 2.48 4.35 -14.61
N PHE A 160 1.18 4.62 -14.42
CA PHE A 160 0.19 4.67 -15.48
C PHE A 160 0.62 5.64 -16.60
N THR A 161 1.05 6.83 -16.23
CA THR A 161 1.48 7.86 -17.17
C THR A 161 2.70 7.43 -17.98
N LEU A 162 3.67 6.76 -17.32
CA LEU A 162 4.84 6.21 -17.99
C LEU A 162 4.45 5.09 -18.97
N LEU A 163 3.58 4.17 -18.57
CA LEU A 163 3.10 3.08 -19.42
C LEU A 163 2.34 3.60 -20.66
N GLN A 164 1.51 4.63 -20.49
CA GLN A 164 0.83 5.30 -21.60
C GLN A 164 1.82 5.96 -22.57
N THR A 165 2.86 6.60 -22.04
CA THR A 165 3.93 7.20 -22.84
C THR A 165 4.69 6.15 -23.64
N LEU A 166 5.07 5.05 -23.02
CA LEU A 166 5.75 3.94 -23.68
C LEU A 166 4.85 3.23 -24.70
N SER A 167 3.55 3.11 -24.40
CA SER A 167 2.56 2.57 -25.33
C SER A 167 2.50 3.39 -26.61
N GLU A 168 2.44 4.70 -26.53
CA GLU A 168 2.45 5.58 -27.70
C GLU A 168 3.79 5.56 -28.45
N GLN A 169 4.91 5.56 -27.70
CA GLN A 169 6.25 5.55 -28.29
C GLN A 169 6.50 4.31 -29.12
N TYR A 170 6.09 3.13 -28.63
CA TYR A 170 6.37 1.83 -29.23
C TYR A 170 5.16 1.18 -29.92
N LYS A 171 4.13 1.95 -30.26
CA LYS A 171 2.89 1.44 -30.85
C LYS A 171 3.09 0.70 -32.19
N HIS A 172 4.14 1.05 -32.91
CA HIS A 172 4.46 0.43 -34.21
C HIS A 172 5.53 -0.65 -34.13
N VAL A 173 6.13 -0.89 -32.96
CA VAL A 173 7.14 -1.93 -32.80
C VAL A 173 6.41 -3.24 -32.51
N LEU A 174 6.36 -4.09 -33.53
CA LEU A 174 5.68 -5.37 -33.47
C LEU A 174 6.50 -6.37 -32.64
N MET A 175 5.80 -7.26 -31.95
CA MET A 175 6.33 -8.39 -31.21
C MET A 175 5.41 -9.59 -31.36
N PRO A 176 5.91 -10.84 -31.19
CA PRO A 176 5.03 -12.00 -31.19
C PRO A 176 4.19 -12.06 -29.93
N GLY A 177 2.88 -12.29 -30.08
CA GLY A 177 2.00 -12.66 -28.98
C GLY A 177 2.05 -14.16 -28.73
N TYR A 178 1.86 -14.56 -27.47
CA TYR A 178 1.92 -15.95 -27.02
C TYR A 178 0.61 -16.40 -26.37
N THR A 179 0.22 -17.63 -26.67
CA THR A 179 -0.79 -18.37 -25.89
C THR A 179 -0.20 -19.74 -25.55
N HIS A 180 -0.45 -20.26 -24.34
CA HIS A 180 0.16 -21.52 -23.88
C HIS A 180 1.69 -21.57 -23.99
N LEU A 181 2.36 -20.43 -23.90
CA LEU A 181 3.79 -20.24 -24.18
C LEU A 181 4.19 -20.67 -25.61
N GLN A 182 3.24 -20.73 -26.52
CA GLN A 182 3.46 -20.97 -27.96
C GLN A 182 3.28 -19.66 -28.74
N ILE A 183 4.08 -19.50 -29.79
CA ILE A 183 3.96 -18.37 -30.71
C ILE A 183 2.55 -18.41 -31.32
N ALA A 184 1.83 -17.29 -31.27
CA ALA A 184 0.43 -17.23 -31.64
C ALA A 184 0.12 -16.22 -32.74
N MET A 185 0.01 -14.94 -32.39
CA MET A 185 -0.43 -13.88 -33.30
C MET A 185 0.48 -12.64 -33.17
N PRO A 186 0.42 -11.70 -34.14
CA PRO A 186 1.16 -10.45 -34.00
C PRO A 186 0.60 -9.61 -32.84
N SER A 187 1.49 -8.97 -32.11
CA SER A 187 1.25 -7.99 -31.10
C SER A 187 2.17 -6.79 -31.28
N SER A 188 2.12 -5.79 -30.39
CA SER A 188 3.08 -4.71 -30.35
C SER A 188 3.47 -4.36 -28.91
N PHE A 189 4.62 -3.76 -28.73
CA PHE A 189 4.98 -3.20 -27.43
C PHE A 189 4.01 -2.13 -26.97
N GLY A 190 3.47 -1.34 -27.90
CA GLY A 190 2.42 -0.38 -27.56
C GLY A 190 1.18 -1.04 -26.96
N LEU A 191 0.69 -2.12 -27.56
CA LEU A 191 -0.42 -2.90 -27.04
C LEU A 191 -0.09 -3.52 -25.68
N TRP A 192 1.13 -4.04 -25.54
CA TRP A 192 1.61 -4.67 -24.29
C TRP A 192 1.73 -3.66 -23.13
N PHE A 193 2.31 -2.47 -23.34
CA PHE A 193 2.33 -1.41 -22.31
C PHE A 193 0.91 -0.91 -21.99
N GLY A 194 0.07 -0.76 -23.01
CA GLY A 194 -1.31 -0.31 -22.86
C GLY A 194 -2.14 -1.26 -21.99
N CYS A 195 -1.95 -2.58 -22.08
CA CYS A 195 -2.70 -3.53 -21.27
C CYS A 195 -2.39 -3.40 -19.78
N TYR A 196 -1.14 -3.12 -19.39
CA TYR A 196 -0.79 -2.84 -18.00
C TYR A 196 -1.31 -1.49 -17.51
N ALA A 197 -1.30 -0.47 -18.39
CA ALA A 197 -1.93 0.80 -18.06
C ALA A 197 -3.43 0.63 -17.80
N GLU A 198 -4.16 -0.13 -18.62
CA GLU A 198 -5.59 -0.38 -18.38
C GLU A 198 -5.85 -1.23 -17.13
N SER A 199 -4.98 -2.20 -16.81
CA SER A 199 -5.07 -2.98 -15.56
C SER A 199 -4.99 -2.08 -14.32
N LEU A 200 -4.13 -1.05 -14.35
CA LEU A 200 -4.01 -0.09 -13.23
C LEU A 200 -5.27 0.76 -13.02
N VAL A 201 -6.15 0.90 -14.02
CA VAL A 201 -7.46 1.56 -13.83
C VAL A 201 -8.32 0.78 -12.86
N ASP A 202 -8.39 -0.54 -13.01
CA ASP A 202 -9.17 -1.41 -12.13
C ASP A 202 -8.55 -1.47 -10.72
N ASP A 203 -7.22 -1.51 -10.63
CA ASP A 203 -6.50 -1.45 -9.36
C ASP A 203 -6.80 -0.15 -8.60
N LEU A 204 -6.84 0.99 -9.33
CA LEU A 204 -7.18 2.29 -8.77
C LEU A 204 -8.63 2.36 -8.26
N GLN A 205 -9.58 1.70 -8.95
CA GLN A 205 -10.98 1.61 -8.48
C GLN A 205 -11.08 0.88 -7.14
N LEU A 206 -10.33 -0.21 -6.94
CA LEU A 206 -10.27 -0.91 -5.66
C LEU A 206 -9.67 -0.03 -4.57
N LEU A 207 -8.62 0.73 -4.92
CA LEU A 207 -7.98 1.66 -3.99
C LEU A 207 -8.93 2.79 -3.59
N LEU A 208 -9.73 3.31 -4.52
CA LEU A 208 -10.78 4.30 -4.26
C LEU A 208 -11.87 3.74 -3.35
N ALA A 209 -12.31 2.51 -3.57
CA ALA A 209 -13.28 1.85 -2.70
C ALA A 209 -12.73 1.70 -1.26
N ALA A 210 -11.46 1.31 -1.10
CA ALA A 210 -10.79 1.23 0.19
C ALA A 210 -10.70 2.62 0.86
N TYR A 211 -10.36 3.65 0.10
CA TYR A 211 -10.33 5.03 0.59
C TYR A 211 -11.70 5.48 1.11
N LYS A 212 -12.78 5.29 0.35
CA LYS A 212 -14.15 5.64 0.75
C LYS A 212 -14.57 4.94 2.06
N ILE A 213 -14.15 3.70 2.27
CA ILE A 213 -14.42 2.94 3.50
C ILE A 213 -13.58 3.48 4.68
N ALA A 214 -12.33 3.83 4.45
CA ALA A 214 -11.48 4.45 5.47
C ALA A 214 -11.93 5.88 5.83
N ASN A 215 -12.54 6.60 4.87
CA ASN A 215 -12.92 8.02 5.01
C ASN A 215 -14.22 8.23 5.81
N GLN A 216 -14.35 7.54 6.95
CA GLN A 216 -15.47 7.62 7.87
C GLN A 216 -14.93 7.76 9.30
N ASN A 217 -15.32 8.84 10.00
CA ASN A 217 -14.81 9.16 11.34
C ASN A 217 -15.29 8.17 12.41
N PRO A 218 -14.41 7.47 13.15
CA PRO A 218 -14.79 6.59 14.26
C PRO A 218 -14.77 7.29 15.62
N LEU A 219 -14.15 8.48 15.73
CA LEU A 219 -13.88 9.16 16.99
C LEU A 219 -15.17 9.46 17.75
N GLY A 220 -15.12 9.34 19.08
CA GLY A 220 -16.26 9.45 19.99
C GLY A 220 -17.06 8.16 20.13
N SER A 221 -16.60 7.04 19.55
CA SER A 221 -17.12 5.71 19.86
C SER A 221 -16.61 5.19 21.21
N ALA A 222 -15.59 5.84 21.77
CA ALA A 222 -14.92 5.48 23.02
C ALA A 222 -14.49 4.00 23.01
N ALA A 223 -14.86 3.23 24.03
CA ALA A 223 -14.57 1.79 24.07
C ALA A 223 -15.50 0.94 23.17
N GLY A 224 -16.29 1.56 22.30
CA GLY A 224 -17.25 0.91 21.41
C GLY A 224 -18.70 1.03 21.83
N TYR A 225 -18.97 1.77 22.91
CA TYR A 225 -20.32 1.90 23.47
C TYR A 225 -20.73 3.37 23.66
N GLY A 226 -19.92 4.30 23.16
CA GLY A 226 -20.14 5.74 23.30
C GLY A 226 -19.72 6.29 24.66
N SER A 227 -20.19 7.50 24.98
CA SER A 227 -19.86 8.23 26.20
C SER A 227 -21.13 8.90 26.77
N SER A 228 -21.14 9.16 28.10
CA SER A 228 -22.14 9.98 28.74
C SER A 228 -21.92 11.49 28.50
N PHE A 229 -20.76 11.89 27.97
CA PHE A 229 -20.55 13.27 27.52
C PHE A 229 -21.31 13.56 26.23
N PRO A 230 -21.83 14.78 26.02
CA PRO A 230 -22.51 15.16 24.77
C PRO A 230 -21.50 15.44 23.62
N LEU A 231 -20.72 14.45 23.27
CA LEU A 231 -19.66 14.58 22.26
C LEU A 231 -20.20 15.03 20.90
N ASN A 232 -19.60 16.08 20.32
CA ASN A 232 -19.94 16.55 18.98
C ASN A 232 -19.08 15.85 17.92
N ARG A 233 -19.52 14.64 17.53
CA ARG A 233 -18.83 13.82 16.54
C ARG A 233 -18.89 14.40 15.12
N THR A 234 -19.92 15.18 14.80
CA THR A 234 -20.03 15.90 13.52
C THR A 234 -18.92 16.93 13.39
N MET A 235 -18.67 17.71 14.43
CA MET A 235 -17.59 18.69 14.47
C MET A 235 -16.21 18.06 14.21
N THR A 236 -15.90 16.95 14.88
CA THR A 236 -14.61 16.26 14.66
C THR A 236 -14.52 15.64 13.27
N THR A 237 -15.63 15.21 12.66
CA THR A 237 -15.69 14.72 11.28
C THR A 237 -15.31 15.82 10.29
N GLU A 238 -15.89 17.00 10.44
CA GLU A 238 -15.61 18.18 9.60
C GLU A 238 -14.17 18.65 9.75
N LEU A 239 -13.68 18.80 10.99
CA LEU A 239 -12.33 19.26 11.30
C LEU A 239 -11.25 18.32 10.70
N LEU A 240 -11.50 17.03 10.73
CA LEU A 240 -10.56 16.01 10.21
C LEU A 240 -10.75 15.69 8.72
N GLY A 241 -11.69 16.35 8.05
CA GLY A 241 -11.95 16.18 6.64
C GLY A 241 -12.46 14.79 6.26
N PHE A 242 -13.15 14.11 7.14
CA PHE A 242 -13.86 12.88 6.80
C PHE A 242 -15.12 13.15 5.99
N GLU A 243 -15.48 12.24 5.12
CA GLU A 243 -16.70 12.33 4.33
C GLU A 243 -17.94 12.17 5.19
N THR A 244 -17.89 11.26 6.18
CA THR A 244 -19.01 10.94 7.05
C THR A 244 -18.54 10.32 8.37
N LEU A 245 -19.50 9.95 9.22
CA LEU A 245 -19.30 9.24 10.48
C LEU A 245 -19.46 7.72 10.31
N ASN A 246 -18.77 6.97 11.13
CA ASN A 246 -19.29 5.68 11.57
C ASN A 246 -20.38 5.95 12.62
N TYR A 247 -21.64 6.06 12.21
CA TYR A 247 -22.75 6.48 13.08
C TYR A 247 -22.94 5.56 14.27
N ASN A 248 -22.98 4.26 14.04
CA ASN A 248 -23.11 3.28 15.11
C ASN A 248 -21.75 3.10 15.80
N VAL A 249 -21.68 3.43 17.09
CA VAL A 249 -20.43 3.37 17.88
C VAL A 249 -19.88 1.95 18.02
N MET A 250 -20.74 0.92 18.02
CA MET A 250 -20.31 -0.47 18.01
C MET A 250 -19.70 -0.82 16.66
N TYR A 251 -20.31 -0.40 15.56
CA TYR A 251 -19.76 -0.63 14.21
C TYR A 251 -18.41 0.08 14.03
N ALA A 252 -18.22 1.26 14.60
CA ALA A 252 -16.93 1.93 14.57
C ALA A 252 -15.80 1.02 15.07
N GLN A 253 -16.01 0.32 16.20
CA GLN A 253 -15.04 -0.65 16.74
C GLN A 253 -14.91 -1.92 15.87
N MET A 254 -16.02 -2.42 15.31
CA MET A 254 -15.99 -3.55 14.36
C MET A 254 -15.20 -3.22 13.09
N GLY A 255 -14.98 -1.94 12.79
CA GLY A 255 -14.17 -1.48 11.67
C GLY A 255 -12.70 -1.86 11.78
N ARG A 256 -12.18 -2.10 12.99
CA ARG A 256 -10.78 -2.51 13.20
C ARG A 256 -10.51 -3.89 12.59
N GLY A 257 -9.42 -4.02 11.84
CA GLY A 257 -9.09 -5.20 11.06
C GLY A 257 -9.87 -5.32 9.74
N LYS A 258 -11.12 -4.84 9.68
CA LYS A 258 -11.93 -4.85 8.46
C LYS A 258 -11.42 -3.83 7.43
N VAL A 259 -11.14 -2.60 7.86
CA VAL A 259 -10.64 -1.53 6.99
C VAL A 259 -9.26 -1.88 6.47
N GLU A 260 -8.37 -2.36 7.34
CA GLU A 260 -7.03 -2.81 6.98
C GLU A 260 -7.08 -3.97 5.96
N LYS A 261 -7.96 -4.95 6.19
CA LYS A 261 -8.13 -6.07 5.26
C LYS A 261 -8.62 -5.61 3.88
N ILE A 262 -9.62 -4.73 3.82
CA ILE A 262 -10.14 -4.19 2.56
C ILE A 262 -9.05 -3.41 1.81
N THR A 263 -8.30 -2.58 2.53
CA THR A 263 -7.16 -1.84 1.95
C THR A 263 -6.09 -2.80 1.42
N SER A 264 -5.81 -3.89 2.14
CA SER A 264 -4.86 -4.91 1.72
C SER A 264 -5.27 -5.61 0.41
N TYR A 265 -6.56 -5.80 0.16
CA TYR A 265 -7.03 -6.32 -1.14
C TYR A 265 -6.69 -5.36 -2.29
N ALA A 266 -6.80 -4.05 -2.07
CA ALA A 266 -6.42 -3.07 -3.10
C ALA A 266 -4.90 -3.10 -3.35
N LEU A 267 -4.08 -3.15 -2.29
CA LEU A 267 -2.63 -3.29 -2.42
C LEU A 267 -2.24 -4.61 -3.11
N ALA A 268 -2.93 -5.71 -2.80
CA ALA A 268 -2.70 -7.02 -3.41
C ALA A 268 -3.05 -7.03 -4.91
N SER A 269 -4.06 -6.27 -5.34
CA SER A 269 -4.42 -6.13 -6.75
C SER A 269 -3.32 -5.42 -7.54
N ILE A 270 -2.84 -4.28 -7.06
CA ILE A 270 -1.68 -3.56 -7.63
C ILE A 270 -0.46 -4.50 -7.70
N ALA A 271 -0.19 -5.21 -6.61
CA ALA A 271 0.92 -6.16 -6.55
C ALA A 271 0.78 -7.30 -7.57
N ALA A 272 -0.43 -7.79 -7.83
CA ALA A 272 -0.67 -8.82 -8.84
C ALA A 272 -0.34 -8.31 -10.25
N THR A 273 -0.74 -7.08 -10.58
CA THR A 273 -0.39 -6.41 -11.84
C THR A 273 1.13 -6.28 -12.00
N LEU A 274 1.83 -5.79 -10.96
CA LEU A 274 3.28 -5.66 -10.95
C LEU A 274 4.01 -7.01 -11.06
N SER A 275 3.54 -8.03 -10.36
CA SER A 275 4.12 -9.38 -10.40
C SER A 275 4.04 -9.99 -11.79
N LYS A 276 2.91 -9.82 -12.48
CA LYS A 276 2.72 -10.31 -13.84
C LYS A 276 3.65 -9.61 -14.80
N MET A 277 3.73 -8.28 -14.75
CA MET A 277 4.63 -7.50 -15.58
C MET A 277 6.11 -7.88 -15.33
N ALA A 278 6.51 -8.02 -14.07
CA ALA A 278 7.86 -8.42 -13.71
C ALA A 278 8.21 -9.83 -14.23
N MET A 279 7.27 -10.77 -14.22
CA MET A 279 7.47 -12.11 -14.79
C MET A 279 7.68 -12.04 -16.29
N GLU A 280 6.88 -11.26 -17.03
CA GLU A 280 7.06 -11.11 -18.48
C GLU A 280 8.36 -10.41 -18.81
N MET A 281 8.80 -9.42 -18.02
CA MET A 281 10.11 -8.79 -18.16
C MET A 281 11.26 -9.80 -18.00
N CYS A 282 11.18 -10.71 -17.03
CA CYS A 282 12.16 -11.79 -16.89
C CYS A 282 12.21 -12.69 -18.15
N LEU A 283 11.04 -12.98 -18.74
CA LEU A 283 10.98 -13.75 -19.99
C LEU A 283 11.58 -12.98 -21.16
N PHE A 284 11.20 -11.71 -21.33
CA PHE A 284 11.64 -10.90 -22.47
C PHE A 284 13.13 -10.53 -22.42
N MET A 285 13.74 -10.53 -21.23
CA MET A 285 15.18 -10.33 -21.06
C MET A 285 16.00 -11.60 -21.32
N ASN A 286 15.39 -12.78 -21.29
CA ASN A 286 16.19 -14.00 -21.42
C ASN A 286 16.85 -14.10 -22.80
N GLN A 287 17.94 -14.85 -22.90
CA GLN A 287 18.77 -14.93 -24.07
C GLN A 287 18.08 -15.57 -25.31
N ASN A 288 16.97 -16.33 -25.09
CA ASN A 288 16.21 -16.94 -26.17
C ASN A 288 15.20 -15.97 -26.78
N PHE A 289 14.55 -15.12 -25.95
CA PHE A 289 13.61 -14.09 -26.44
C PHE A 289 14.35 -12.82 -26.89
N HIS A 290 15.18 -12.29 -26.04
CA HIS A 290 15.99 -11.09 -26.31
C HIS A 290 15.18 -9.88 -26.83
N PHE A 291 13.94 -9.75 -26.34
CA PHE A 291 13.02 -8.68 -26.76
C PHE A 291 13.34 -7.35 -26.11
N VAL A 292 13.85 -7.38 -24.88
CA VAL A 292 14.26 -6.19 -24.14
C VAL A 292 15.61 -6.37 -23.48
N SER A 293 16.30 -5.25 -23.28
CA SER A 293 17.55 -5.20 -22.53
C SER A 293 17.62 -3.93 -21.68
N PHE A 294 18.58 -3.90 -20.75
CA PHE A 294 18.78 -2.79 -19.83
C PHE A 294 20.27 -2.42 -19.76
N PRO A 295 20.60 -1.17 -19.38
CA PRO A 295 21.94 -0.76 -19.05
C PRO A 295 22.59 -1.68 -18.00
N GLU A 296 23.92 -1.77 -18.03
CA GLU A 296 24.66 -2.71 -17.16
C GLU A 296 24.51 -2.39 -15.68
N GLU A 297 24.44 -1.13 -15.32
CA GLU A 297 24.21 -0.63 -13.95
C GLU A 297 22.84 -1.00 -13.35
N LEU A 298 21.89 -1.43 -14.18
CA LEU A 298 20.55 -1.87 -13.76
C LEU A 298 20.38 -3.40 -13.80
N THR A 299 21.45 -4.13 -14.05
CA THR A 299 21.47 -5.60 -14.08
C THR A 299 22.60 -6.12 -13.20
N THR A 300 22.48 -7.35 -12.72
CA THR A 300 23.59 -7.99 -12.01
C THR A 300 24.27 -9.02 -12.87
N GLY A 301 25.57 -9.18 -12.65
CA GLY A 301 26.37 -10.19 -13.32
C GLY A 301 26.43 -11.52 -12.57
N SER A 302 27.22 -12.44 -13.10
CA SER A 302 27.54 -13.70 -12.44
C SER A 302 29.00 -13.70 -12.01
N SER A 303 29.33 -14.25 -10.84
CA SER A 303 30.70 -14.37 -10.35
C SER A 303 31.56 -15.34 -11.15
N ILE A 304 30.95 -16.21 -11.98
CA ILE A 304 31.61 -17.25 -12.74
C ILE A 304 31.25 -17.27 -14.25
N MET A 305 30.21 -16.53 -14.64
CA MET A 305 29.73 -16.47 -16.03
C MET A 305 29.75 -15.03 -16.55
N PRO A 306 30.83 -14.52 -17.14
CA PRO A 306 31.01 -13.11 -17.44
C PRO A 306 30.02 -12.55 -18.48
N HIS A 307 29.37 -13.41 -19.26
CA HIS A 307 28.37 -13.02 -20.27
C HIS A 307 26.94 -12.89 -19.70
N LYS A 308 26.70 -13.32 -18.43
CA LYS A 308 25.37 -13.43 -17.86
C LYS A 308 24.91 -12.10 -17.24
N LYS A 309 23.75 -11.63 -17.67
CA LYS A 309 23.04 -10.48 -17.08
C LYS A 309 21.72 -10.97 -16.49
N ASN A 310 21.53 -10.75 -15.19
CA ASN A 310 20.37 -11.26 -14.46
C ASN A 310 19.26 -10.20 -14.36
N PRO A 311 17.98 -10.60 -14.39
CA PRO A 311 16.84 -9.71 -14.21
C PRO A 311 16.49 -9.51 -12.72
N ASP A 312 17.47 -9.41 -11.82
CA ASP A 312 17.29 -9.48 -10.36
C ASP A 312 16.26 -8.49 -9.85
N VAL A 313 16.20 -7.27 -10.42
CA VAL A 313 15.22 -6.25 -10.02
C VAL A 313 13.81 -6.78 -10.23
N PHE A 314 13.52 -7.36 -11.39
CA PHE A 314 12.18 -7.92 -11.68
C PHE A 314 11.89 -9.18 -10.86
N GLU A 315 12.89 -9.99 -10.57
CA GLU A 315 12.72 -11.15 -9.68
C GLU A 315 12.32 -10.71 -8.27
N ILE A 316 12.95 -9.67 -7.73
CA ILE A 316 12.63 -9.13 -6.42
C ILE A 316 11.26 -8.41 -6.44
N ILE A 317 10.93 -7.63 -7.47
CA ILE A 317 9.59 -7.04 -7.63
C ILE A 317 8.53 -8.16 -7.61
N ARG A 318 8.74 -9.23 -8.38
CA ARG A 318 7.83 -10.38 -8.44
C ARG A 318 7.67 -11.05 -7.07
N ALA A 319 8.77 -11.30 -6.36
CA ALA A 319 8.75 -11.95 -5.05
C ALA A 319 8.03 -11.10 -4.00
N LYS A 320 8.35 -9.80 -3.91
CA LYS A 320 7.70 -8.85 -3.00
C LYS A 320 6.21 -8.71 -3.31
N SER A 321 5.87 -8.58 -4.58
CA SER A 321 4.49 -8.49 -5.05
C SER A 321 3.68 -9.77 -4.75
N ASN A 322 4.28 -10.96 -4.91
CA ASN A 322 3.64 -12.20 -4.53
C ASN A 322 3.42 -12.32 -3.01
N LYS A 323 4.37 -11.84 -2.20
CA LYS A 323 4.22 -11.75 -0.75
C LYS A 323 3.05 -10.84 -0.35
N LEU A 324 2.94 -9.65 -0.98
CA LEU A 324 1.85 -8.70 -0.74
C LEU A 324 0.46 -9.29 -1.02
N GLN A 325 0.32 -10.19 -1.97
CA GLN A 325 -0.95 -10.86 -2.26
C GLN A 325 -1.43 -11.77 -1.11
N ALA A 326 -0.57 -12.16 -0.18
CA ALA A 326 -0.94 -12.91 1.01
C ALA A 326 -1.47 -12.03 2.16
N LEU A 327 -1.20 -10.72 2.13
CA LEU A 327 -1.51 -9.80 3.22
C LEU A 327 -2.99 -9.80 3.65
N PRO A 328 -4.00 -9.80 2.76
CA PRO A 328 -5.40 -9.87 3.18
C PRO A 328 -5.73 -11.17 3.94
N THR A 329 -5.06 -12.26 3.60
CA THR A 329 -5.23 -13.56 4.25
C THR A 329 -4.61 -13.56 5.65
N GLU A 330 -3.41 -13.00 5.81
CA GLU A 330 -2.75 -12.84 7.10
C GLU A 330 -3.63 -12.03 8.06
N ILE A 331 -4.15 -10.86 7.63
CA ILE A 331 -5.05 -10.05 8.45
C ILE A 331 -6.34 -10.83 8.77
N SER A 332 -6.86 -11.63 7.84
CA SER A 332 -8.04 -12.46 8.07
C SER A 332 -7.80 -13.45 9.21
N TYR A 333 -6.64 -14.11 9.25
CA TYR A 333 -6.29 -15.06 10.32
C TYR A 333 -6.13 -14.37 11.68
N ILE A 334 -5.52 -13.18 11.72
CA ILE A 334 -5.39 -12.40 12.97
C ILE A 334 -6.77 -12.03 13.53
N THR A 335 -7.73 -11.74 12.67
CA THR A 335 -9.08 -11.28 13.06
C THR A 335 -10.11 -12.39 13.22
N THR A 336 -9.76 -13.64 12.95
CA THR A 336 -10.68 -14.77 13.00
C THR A 336 -11.12 -15.07 14.44
N ASN A 337 -12.45 -15.33 14.60
CA ASN A 337 -13.07 -15.73 15.85
C ASN A 337 -13.00 -14.72 17.01
N LEU A 338 -12.71 -13.45 16.74
CA LEU A 338 -12.76 -12.43 17.75
C LEU A 338 -14.20 -12.06 18.09
N PRO A 339 -14.59 -12.02 19.37
CA PRO A 339 -15.89 -11.51 19.78
C PRO A 339 -15.95 -9.99 19.56
N PHE A 340 -17.16 -9.43 19.72
CA PHE A 340 -17.34 -7.99 19.65
C PHE A 340 -16.54 -7.27 20.77
N GLY A 341 -16.09 -6.05 20.46
CA GLY A 341 -15.25 -5.23 21.31
C GLY A 341 -13.77 -5.31 20.92
N TYR A 342 -12.96 -4.50 21.57
CA TYR A 342 -11.53 -4.51 21.34
C TYR A 342 -10.89 -5.78 21.92
N ASN A 343 -10.05 -6.40 21.12
CA ASN A 343 -9.18 -7.51 21.53
C ASN A 343 -7.75 -7.14 21.13
N ARG A 344 -6.78 -7.45 21.99
CA ARG A 344 -5.37 -7.07 21.78
C ARG A 344 -4.73 -7.74 20.56
N ASP A 345 -5.32 -8.80 20.05
CA ASP A 345 -5.01 -9.44 18.76
C ASP A 345 -4.89 -8.43 17.61
N LEU A 346 -5.78 -7.44 17.59
CA LEU A 346 -5.82 -6.39 16.57
C LEU A 346 -4.58 -5.48 16.55
N GLN A 347 -3.78 -5.49 17.60
CA GLN A 347 -2.53 -4.73 17.67
C GLN A 347 -1.51 -5.24 16.66
N ILE A 348 -1.42 -6.57 16.48
CA ILE A 348 -0.45 -7.24 15.59
C ILE A 348 -0.66 -6.83 14.11
N ILE A 349 -1.88 -6.41 13.73
CA ILE A 349 -2.16 -6.00 12.34
C ILE A 349 -1.20 -4.92 11.86
N LYS A 350 -0.76 -4.00 12.71
CA LYS A 350 0.17 -2.93 12.32
C LYS A 350 1.48 -3.48 11.76
N GLU A 351 1.98 -4.59 12.30
CA GLU A 351 3.25 -5.21 11.92
C GLU A 351 3.27 -5.72 10.47
N CYS A 352 2.15 -6.23 9.96
CA CYS A 352 2.05 -6.70 8.59
C CYS A 352 1.48 -5.64 7.64
N PHE A 353 0.54 -4.82 8.12
CA PHE A 353 -0.22 -3.88 7.29
C PHE A 353 0.57 -2.61 6.91
N ILE A 354 1.20 -1.95 7.88
CA ILE A 354 1.94 -0.68 7.65
C ILE A 354 3.07 -0.88 6.62
N PRO A 355 3.92 -1.90 6.73
CA PRO A 355 4.94 -2.16 5.72
C PRO A 355 4.41 -2.45 4.32
N GLY A 356 3.16 -2.90 4.20
CA GLY A 356 2.54 -3.21 2.91
C GLY A 356 2.52 -2.02 1.94
N PHE A 357 2.30 -0.82 2.43
CA PHE A 357 2.36 0.41 1.62
C PHE A 357 3.78 0.72 1.14
N THR A 358 4.76 0.59 2.04
CA THR A 358 6.18 0.80 1.68
C THR A 358 6.63 -0.21 0.62
N GLU A 359 6.24 -1.47 0.76
CA GLU A 359 6.61 -2.53 -0.17
C GLU A 359 6.00 -2.31 -1.56
N VAL A 360 4.70 -1.98 -1.66
CA VAL A 360 4.06 -1.76 -2.97
C VAL A 360 4.64 -0.53 -3.66
N ASN A 361 4.82 0.58 -2.95
CA ASN A 361 5.40 1.80 -3.51
C ASN A 361 6.85 1.58 -3.95
N SER A 362 7.66 0.86 -3.17
CA SER A 362 9.02 0.47 -3.55
C SER A 362 9.06 -0.38 -4.83
N CYS A 363 8.09 -1.28 -5.01
CA CYS A 363 7.97 -2.07 -6.25
C CYS A 363 7.59 -1.19 -7.45
N ILE A 364 6.67 -0.22 -7.26
CA ILE A 364 6.29 0.75 -8.30
C ILE A 364 7.51 1.58 -8.71
N ASP A 365 8.24 2.14 -7.74
CA ASP A 365 9.41 2.97 -7.99
C ASP A 365 10.49 2.22 -8.77
N MET A 366 10.77 0.98 -8.38
CA MET A 366 11.74 0.14 -9.10
C MET A 366 11.25 -0.23 -10.50
N MET A 367 9.97 -0.55 -10.67
CA MET A 367 9.39 -0.80 -11.99
C MET A 367 9.54 0.44 -12.89
N MET A 368 9.23 1.62 -12.37
CA MET A 368 9.37 2.89 -13.10
C MET A 368 10.84 3.16 -13.49
N LEU A 369 11.78 2.91 -12.58
CA LEU A 369 13.21 3.07 -12.86
C LEU A 369 13.63 2.18 -14.03
N MET A 370 13.22 0.91 -14.00
CA MET A 370 13.52 -0.04 -15.06
C MET A 370 12.88 0.37 -16.39
N LEU A 371 11.59 0.71 -16.39
CA LEU A 371 10.87 1.10 -17.59
C LEU A 371 11.40 2.37 -18.26
N LYS A 372 11.90 3.34 -17.49
CA LYS A 372 12.55 4.56 -18.02
C LYS A 372 13.86 4.26 -18.76
N ASN A 373 14.47 3.10 -18.51
CA ASN A 373 15.76 2.69 -19.07
C ASN A 373 15.64 1.46 -19.99
N ILE A 374 14.43 1.06 -20.36
CA ILE A 374 14.19 -0.09 -21.21
C ILE A 374 14.75 0.17 -22.63
N LYS A 375 15.42 -0.83 -23.17
CA LYS A 375 15.83 -0.88 -24.60
C LYS A 375 15.06 -2.00 -25.25
N ILE A 376 14.24 -1.66 -26.24
CA ILE A 376 13.39 -2.60 -26.96
C ILE A 376 14.08 -2.99 -28.27
N SER A 377 14.05 -4.28 -28.61
CA SER A 377 14.47 -4.77 -29.91
C SER A 377 13.39 -4.46 -30.95
N GLU A 378 13.75 -3.74 -32.00
CA GLU A 378 12.82 -3.37 -33.09
C GLU A 378 12.77 -4.42 -34.20
N HIS A 379 13.66 -5.40 -34.18
CA HIS A 379 13.89 -6.40 -35.23
C HIS A 379 13.49 -7.82 -34.84
N ILE A 380 12.62 -7.98 -33.83
CA ILE A 380 12.22 -9.30 -33.31
C ILE A 380 11.60 -10.15 -34.44
N LEU A 381 10.71 -9.55 -35.22
CA LEU A 381 10.00 -10.26 -36.29
C LEU A 381 10.82 -10.50 -37.57
N ASP A 382 12.07 -10.06 -37.61
CA ASP A 382 12.98 -10.41 -38.75
C ASP A 382 13.35 -11.90 -38.73
N ASP A 383 13.25 -12.56 -37.57
CA ASP A 383 13.49 -14.01 -37.48
C ASP A 383 12.33 -14.77 -38.15
N PRO A 384 12.68 -15.66 -39.13
CA PRO A 384 11.70 -16.47 -39.84
C PRO A 384 10.83 -17.37 -38.95
N MET A 385 11.27 -17.67 -37.72
CA MET A 385 10.46 -18.45 -36.78
C MET A 385 9.11 -17.80 -36.47
N TYR A 386 9.00 -16.48 -36.66
CA TYR A 386 7.77 -15.71 -36.42
C TYR A 386 6.86 -15.53 -37.64
N ASP A 387 7.22 -16.08 -38.82
CA ASP A 387 6.40 -15.89 -40.02
C ASP A 387 4.96 -16.37 -39.86
N TYR A 388 4.76 -17.47 -39.12
CA TYR A 388 3.43 -18.05 -38.95
C TYR A 388 2.48 -17.29 -38.04
N ILE A 389 2.93 -16.26 -37.31
CA ILE A 389 2.04 -15.40 -36.53
C ILE A 389 1.01 -14.68 -37.40
N PHE A 390 1.34 -14.45 -38.69
CA PHE A 390 0.48 -13.79 -39.68
C PHE A 390 -0.48 -14.75 -40.40
N SER A 391 -0.50 -16.04 -40.02
CA SER A 391 -1.35 -17.02 -40.71
C SER A 391 -2.84 -16.76 -40.58
N VAL A 392 -3.29 -16.21 -39.44
CA VAL A 392 -4.69 -15.81 -39.24
C VAL A 392 -5.08 -14.61 -40.09
N ASP A 393 -4.17 -13.65 -40.28
CA ASP A 393 -4.39 -12.50 -41.15
C ASP A 393 -4.58 -12.94 -42.61
N GLU A 394 -3.81 -13.94 -43.05
CA GLU A 394 -3.98 -14.53 -44.38
C GLU A 394 -5.32 -15.29 -44.52
N VAL A 395 -5.73 -16.07 -43.51
CA VAL A 395 -7.05 -16.70 -43.50
C VAL A 395 -8.16 -15.65 -43.60
N ASN A 396 -8.03 -14.57 -42.88
CA ASN A 396 -9.01 -13.46 -42.91
C ASN A 396 -9.01 -12.76 -44.27
N ARG A 397 -7.84 -12.50 -44.88
CA ARG A 397 -7.72 -11.92 -46.21
C ARG A 397 -8.46 -12.75 -47.27
N LEU A 398 -8.19 -14.06 -47.31
CA LEU A 398 -8.86 -15.00 -48.23
C LEU A 398 -10.39 -15.03 -47.99
N THR A 399 -10.79 -14.90 -46.73
CA THR A 399 -12.21 -14.84 -46.39
C THR A 399 -12.88 -13.58 -46.91
N TYR A 400 -12.23 -12.44 -46.80
CA TYR A 400 -12.71 -11.19 -47.40
C TYR A 400 -12.80 -11.25 -48.94
N GLU A 401 -11.93 -12.06 -49.59
CA GLU A 401 -11.98 -12.30 -51.03
C GLU A 401 -13.07 -13.29 -51.45
N GLY A 402 -13.86 -13.78 -50.49
CA GLY A 402 -15.04 -14.62 -50.72
C GLY A 402 -14.84 -16.14 -50.49
N MET A 403 -13.66 -16.54 -50.02
CA MET A 403 -13.44 -17.94 -49.65
C MET A 403 -14.14 -18.26 -48.31
N PRO A 404 -14.90 -19.35 -48.18
CA PRO A 404 -15.42 -19.73 -46.87
C PRO A 404 -14.30 -19.90 -45.81
N PHE A 405 -14.50 -19.36 -44.61
CA PHE A 405 -13.46 -19.36 -43.57
C PHE A 405 -12.80 -20.74 -43.32
N ARG A 406 -13.60 -21.83 -43.31
CA ARG A 406 -13.06 -23.19 -43.14
C ARG A 406 -12.19 -23.68 -44.27
N ASP A 407 -12.46 -23.23 -45.48
CA ASP A 407 -11.66 -23.57 -46.67
C ASP A 407 -10.36 -22.72 -46.70
N ALA A 408 -10.45 -21.43 -46.36
CA ALA A 408 -9.31 -20.58 -46.20
C ALA A 408 -8.36 -21.13 -45.11
N TYR A 409 -8.89 -21.51 -43.94
CA TYR A 409 -8.12 -22.13 -42.87
C TYR A 409 -7.39 -23.40 -43.32
N LYS A 410 -8.10 -24.30 -44.03
CA LYS A 410 -7.49 -25.54 -44.56
C LYS A 410 -6.39 -25.25 -45.59
N LYS A 411 -6.65 -24.28 -46.47
CA LYS A 411 -5.69 -23.86 -47.49
C LYS A 411 -4.40 -23.35 -46.85
N VAL A 412 -4.51 -22.35 -45.94
CA VAL A 412 -3.35 -21.78 -45.26
C VAL A 412 -2.60 -22.84 -44.44
N GLY A 413 -3.31 -23.75 -43.77
CA GLY A 413 -2.70 -24.88 -43.04
C GLY A 413 -1.94 -25.81 -43.94
N LEU A 414 -2.41 -26.07 -45.17
CA LEU A 414 -1.68 -26.86 -46.16
C LEU A 414 -0.47 -26.11 -46.71
N ASP A 415 -0.60 -24.83 -47.01
CA ASP A 415 0.50 -23.98 -47.46
C ASP A 415 1.66 -23.96 -46.43
N ILE A 416 1.32 -23.86 -45.12
CA ILE A 416 2.31 -23.98 -44.03
C ILE A 416 2.95 -25.36 -44.03
N LYS A 417 2.17 -26.44 -44.13
CA LYS A 417 2.68 -27.81 -44.10
C LYS A 417 3.63 -28.11 -45.27
N HIS A 418 3.41 -27.51 -46.42
CA HIS A 418 4.22 -27.69 -47.62
C HIS A 418 5.37 -26.70 -47.75
N GLY A 419 5.48 -25.72 -46.83
CA GLY A 419 6.48 -24.64 -46.86
C GLY A 419 6.23 -23.59 -47.96
N GLU A 420 5.00 -23.50 -48.43
CA GLU A 420 4.57 -22.56 -49.47
C GLU A 420 3.99 -21.25 -48.88
N PHE A 421 3.73 -21.21 -47.58
CA PHE A 421 3.21 -20.03 -46.89
C PHE A 421 4.21 -18.87 -46.95
N LYS A 422 3.76 -17.72 -47.41
CA LYS A 422 4.54 -16.47 -47.43
C LYS A 422 3.79 -15.43 -46.61
N ALA A 423 4.42 -15.01 -45.49
CA ALA A 423 3.84 -14.00 -44.61
C ALA A 423 3.86 -12.60 -45.26
N GLU A 424 2.73 -11.95 -45.38
CA GLU A 424 2.71 -10.49 -45.40
C GLU A 424 2.89 -10.00 -43.97
N ARG A 425 4.10 -9.53 -43.63
CA ARG A 425 4.43 -9.08 -42.27
C ARG A 425 3.77 -7.73 -41.92
N LYS A 426 2.45 -7.65 -42.09
CA LYS A 426 1.61 -6.50 -41.78
C LYS A 426 0.45 -6.92 -40.91
N ALA A 427 0.35 -6.35 -39.72
CA ALA A 427 -0.83 -6.45 -38.87
C ALA A 427 -1.77 -5.30 -39.19
N ASN A 428 -2.92 -5.60 -39.75
CA ASN A 428 -3.91 -4.59 -40.19
C ASN A 428 -5.17 -4.63 -39.28
N HIS A 429 -4.96 -4.54 -37.97
CA HIS A 429 -6.02 -4.56 -36.98
C HIS A 429 -6.45 -3.14 -36.65
N THR A 430 -7.70 -2.77 -36.90
CA THR A 430 -8.20 -1.37 -36.82
C THR A 430 -9.31 -1.20 -35.78
N HIS A 431 -9.85 -2.29 -35.24
CA HIS A 431 -10.89 -2.23 -34.21
C HIS A 431 -10.32 -1.70 -32.88
N GLU A 432 -11.20 -1.25 -32.01
CA GLU A 432 -10.87 -0.65 -30.71
C GLU A 432 -10.01 -1.61 -29.86
N GLY A 433 -8.94 -1.08 -29.29
CA GLY A 433 -8.02 -1.83 -28.43
C GLY A 433 -7.07 -2.78 -29.16
N SER A 434 -7.02 -2.75 -30.50
CA SER A 434 -6.07 -3.56 -31.28
C SER A 434 -4.79 -2.83 -31.63
N ILE A 435 -3.84 -3.52 -32.28
CA ILE A 435 -2.51 -2.98 -32.65
C ILE A 435 -2.61 -1.65 -33.40
N GLY A 436 -3.55 -1.50 -34.33
CA GLY A 436 -3.71 -0.29 -35.15
C GLY A 436 -4.59 0.80 -34.48
N ASN A 437 -5.21 0.50 -33.34
CA ASN A 437 -6.09 1.41 -32.63
C ASN A 437 -6.07 1.12 -31.12
N LEU A 438 -5.01 1.55 -30.43
CA LEU A 438 -4.75 1.21 -29.01
C LEU A 438 -5.76 1.83 -28.04
N CYS A 439 -6.52 2.84 -28.45
CA CYS A 439 -7.49 3.56 -27.61
C CYS A 439 -6.88 4.14 -26.31
N ASN A 440 -5.63 4.54 -26.33
CA ASN A 440 -4.92 5.07 -25.16
C ASN A 440 -5.59 6.32 -24.57
N ASP A 441 -6.25 7.14 -25.38
CA ASP A 441 -7.08 8.28 -24.97
C ASP A 441 -8.28 7.83 -24.12
N LYS A 442 -8.93 6.73 -24.48
CA LYS A 442 -10.05 6.16 -23.74
C LYS A 442 -9.61 5.55 -22.40
N ILE A 443 -8.48 4.85 -22.41
CA ILE A 443 -7.89 4.27 -21.19
C ILE A 443 -7.52 5.41 -20.23
N ARG A 444 -6.90 6.49 -20.72
CA ARG A 444 -6.58 7.67 -19.91
C ARG A 444 -7.84 8.32 -19.34
N ALA A 445 -8.88 8.50 -20.13
CA ALA A 445 -10.13 9.09 -19.66
C ALA A 445 -10.77 8.26 -18.52
N LYS A 446 -10.71 6.92 -18.60
CA LYS A 446 -11.15 6.02 -17.52
C LYS A 446 -10.32 6.25 -16.25
N PHE A 447 -9.00 6.32 -16.39
CA PHE A 447 -8.09 6.51 -15.26
C PHE A 447 -8.35 7.85 -14.56
N ASP A 448 -8.39 8.92 -15.34
CA ASP A 448 -8.58 10.29 -14.84
C ASP A 448 -9.94 10.41 -14.11
N ALA A 449 -11.00 9.81 -14.65
CA ALA A 449 -12.32 9.80 -14.01
C ALA A 449 -12.29 9.16 -12.61
N VAL A 450 -11.59 8.04 -12.45
CA VAL A 450 -11.44 7.38 -11.12
C VAL A 450 -10.56 8.22 -10.22
N PHE A 451 -9.45 8.78 -10.72
CA PHE A 451 -8.51 9.55 -9.91
C PHE A 451 -9.14 10.85 -9.39
N GLU A 452 -10.00 11.50 -10.16
CA GLU A 452 -10.70 12.72 -9.77
C GLU A 452 -11.73 12.52 -8.65
N GLU A 453 -12.21 11.28 -8.42
CA GLU A 453 -13.11 10.97 -7.33
C GLU A 453 -12.44 10.99 -5.93
N PHE A 454 -11.09 10.95 -5.87
CA PHE A 454 -10.39 11.07 -4.60
C PHE A 454 -10.45 12.52 -4.08
N PRO A 455 -10.90 12.76 -2.85
CA PRO A 455 -11.04 14.11 -2.31
C PRO A 455 -9.74 14.67 -1.73
N PHE A 456 -8.57 14.29 -2.26
CA PHE A 456 -7.26 14.62 -1.67
C PHE A 456 -7.07 16.11 -1.43
N LYS A 457 -7.40 16.97 -2.41
CA LYS A 457 -7.27 18.43 -2.30
C LYS A 457 -8.16 19.00 -1.19
N LYS A 458 -9.40 18.51 -1.09
CA LYS A 458 -10.36 18.94 -0.05
C LYS A 458 -9.84 18.56 1.33
N VAL A 459 -9.40 17.32 1.51
CA VAL A 459 -8.86 16.81 2.77
C VAL A 459 -7.60 17.57 3.18
N ALA A 460 -6.66 17.76 2.26
CA ALA A 460 -5.43 18.51 2.52
C ALA A 460 -5.72 19.96 3.00
N ALA A 461 -6.68 20.64 2.36
CA ALA A 461 -7.08 21.99 2.76
C ALA A 461 -7.68 22.04 4.17
N GLN A 462 -8.52 21.07 4.52
CA GLN A 462 -9.14 20.99 5.87
C GLN A 462 -8.10 20.69 6.96
N LEU A 463 -7.19 19.74 6.71
CA LEU A 463 -6.12 19.43 7.68
C LEU A 463 -5.12 20.59 7.81
N ALA A 464 -4.82 21.31 6.73
CA ALA A 464 -3.98 22.51 6.79
C ALA A 464 -4.62 23.61 7.65
N GLU A 465 -5.95 23.77 7.59
CA GLU A 465 -6.67 24.73 8.45
C GLU A 465 -6.68 24.30 9.92
N LEU A 466 -6.74 23.00 10.18
CA LEU A 466 -6.70 22.46 11.54
C LEU A 466 -5.37 22.76 12.26
N VAL A 467 -4.25 22.78 11.55
CA VAL A 467 -2.90 23.00 12.10
C VAL A 467 -2.43 24.46 12.05
N LYS A 468 -3.17 25.38 11.44
CA LYS A 468 -2.94 26.83 11.53
C LYS A 468 -3.21 27.34 12.93
#